data_3201567822d76979ed81fdb00e4136e7
#
_entry.id   3201567822d76979ed81fdb00e4136e7
#
_cell.length_a   1.000
_cell.length_b   1.000
_cell.length_c   1.000
_cell.angle_alpha   90.00
_cell.angle_beta   90.00
_cell.angle_gamma   90.00
#
_symmetry.space_group_name_H-M   'P 1'
#
loop_
_entity.id
_entity.type
_entity.pdbx_description
1 polymer ?
#
loop_
_entity_poly.entity_id
_entity_poly.type
_entity_poly.pdbx_seq_one_letter_code
_entity_poly.pdbx_strand_id
1 'polypeptide(L)'
;MGVFVIEAIRIPRAKGSPKGALHQVKPVDLLKTLFDEMRNRTAIDPSKVDEVILGCVGQLNDQGGNIAHTAALYAGWETRGSGTTVNSFCTSSVTACSMAAAKLLSGQGELYVVGGVESMSRVPILSDRGPLFTDPDVSSKVPFIPNGVTADFIAGQQGYSREELDAYAAASHNKAALATEKGYFKRSLVPVKNELGDVLLSDDELIRPGSSIESMARLNPSFEALGAQGSDELLCKSFPEVDHIPHHHHPGNSPGMVDGASLALLATGEMAASLGLPVRAEIIGFSAKSAAAIE
;
A
#
# COMPACT_ATOMS: atom_id res chain seq x y z
N MET A 1 -18.26 -3.38 -22.93
CA MET A 1 -17.61 -4.33 -22.00
C MET A 1 -17.08 -3.50 -20.83
N GLY A 2 -17.60 -3.73 -19.61
CA GLY A 2 -17.20 -2.99 -18.40
C GLY A 2 -16.36 -3.88 -17.48
N VAL A 3 -15.57 -3.27 -16.60
CA VAL A 3 -14.79 -3.96 -15.56
C VAL A 3 -15.40 -3.60 -14.20
N PHE A 4 -15.70 -4.60 -13.42
CA PHE A 4 -16.45 -4.43 -12.18
C PHE A 4 -15.69 -4.98 -10.98
N VAL A 5 -15.74 -4.23 -9.88
CA VAL A 5 -15.29 -4.69 -8.56
C VAL A 5 -16.44 -5.47 -7.92
N ILE A 6 -16.18 -6.74 -7.64
CA ILE A 6 -17.14 -7.65 -7.02
C ILE A 6 -17.04 -7.62 -5.50
N GLU A 7 -15.83 -7.72 -4.98
CA GLU A 7 -15.53 -7.62 -3.55
C GLU A 7 -14.14 -7.00 -3.37
N ALA A 8 -13.95 -6.29 -2.25
CA ALA A 8 -12.67 -5.74 -1.85
C ALA A 8 -12.51 -5.82 -0.34
N ILE A 9 -11.43 -6.46 0.10
CA ILE A 9 -11.14 -6.73 1.50
C ILE A 9 -9.67 -6.45 1.81
N ARG A 10 -9.40 -6.15 3.08
CA ARG A 10 -8.05 -5.96 3.58
C ARG A 10 -7.92 -6.45 5.02
N ILE A 11 -6.72 -6.77 5.44
CA ILE A 11 -6.43 -6.90 6.87
C ILE A 11 -6.27 -5.51 7.51
N PRO A 12 -6.39 -5.40 8.85
CA PRO A 12 -5.95 -4.19 9.55
C PRO A 12 -4.45 -3.94 9.33
N ARG A 13 -4.05 -2.67 9.25
CA ARG A 13 -2.64 -2.31 9.13
C ARG A 13 -1.98 -2.33 10.49
N ALA A 14 -0.92 -3.11 10.62
CA ALA A 14 -0.10 -3.16 11.81
C ALA A 14 1.13 -2.25 11.68
N LYS A 15 1.75 -1.92 12.80
CA LYS A 15 3.00 -1.18 12.83
C LYS A 15 4.14 -2.01 12.23
N GLY A 16 4.81 -1.48 11.21
CA GLY A 16 5.92 -2.11 10.50
C GLY A 16 7.22 -2.13 11.32
N SER A 17 7.20 -2.78 12.47
CA SER A 17 8.36 -2.94 13.35
C SER A 17 8.28 -4.26 14.12
N PRO A 18 9.38 -4.74 14.73
CA PRO A 18 9.38 -5.95 15.57
C PRO A 18 8.38 -5.93 16.73
N LYS A 19 7.86 -4.75 17.09
CA LYS A 19 6.82 -4.57 18.12
C LYS A 19 5.41 -4.47 17.55
N GLY A 20 5.23 -4.52 16.23
CA GLY A 20 3.93 -4.49 15.58
C GLY A 20 3.16 -5.80 15.79
N ALA A 21 1.84 -5.71 15.87
CA ALA A 21 0.97 -6.84 16.18
C ALA A 21 1.07 -7.99 15.17
N LEU A 22 1.49 -7.73 13.92
CA LEU A 22 1.59 -8.73 12.86
C LEU A 22 3.02 -9.19 12.55
N HIS A 23 4.03 -8.73 13.31
CA HIS A 23 5.44 -9.12 13.06
C HIS A 23 5.66 -10.64 13.02
N GLN A 24 4.94 -11.41 13.83
CA GLN A 24 5.07 -12.88 13.88
C GLN A 24 4.28 -13.59 12.76
N VAL A 25 3.44 -12.88 12.02
CA VAL A 25 2.62 -13.46 10.94
C VAL A 25 3.37 -13.30 9.61
N LYS A 26 3.52 -14.41 8.88
CA LYS A 26 4.18 -14.37 7.57
C LYS A 26 3.31 -13.65 6.53
N PRO A 27 3.90 -12.94 5.56
CA PRO A 27 3.14 -12.30 4.47
C PRO A 27 2.20 -13.26 3.73
N VAL A 28 2.61 -14.51 3.52
CA VAL A 28 1.76 -15.54 2.88
C VAL A 28 0.54 -15.90 3.74
N ASP A 29 0.66 -15.88 5.08
CA ASP A 29 -0.46 -16.14 5.99
C ASP A 29 -1.45 -14.96 6.02
N LEU A 30 -0.95 -13.71 5.90
CA LEU A 30 -1.78 -12.52 5.73
C LEU A 30 -2.62 -12.61 4.45
N LEU A 31 -1.99 -13.01 3.33
CA LEU A 31 -2.68 -13.24 2.07
C LEU A 31 -3.64 -14.41 2.14
N LYS A 32 -3.24 -15.54 2.75
CA LYS A 32 -4.11 -16.71 2.95
C LYS A 32 -5.39 -16.34 3.70
N THR A 33 -5.27 -15.53 4.76
CA THR A 33 -6.44 -15.02 5.52
C THR A 33 -7.42 -14.30 4.59
N LEU A 34 -6.93 -13.50 3.65
CA LEU A 34 -7.76 -12.79 2.69
C LEU A 34 -8.31 -13.70 1.57
N PHE A 35 -7.53 -14.66 1.09
CA PHE A 35 -8.00 -15.64 0.12
C PHE A 35 -9.15 -16.49 0.70
N ASP A 36 -8.99 -16.96 1.93
CA ASP A 36 -10.03 -17.72 2.60
C ASP A 36 -11.30 -16.90 2.80
N GLU A 37 -11.17 -15.65 3.25
CA GLU A 37 -12.31 -14.75 3.43
C GLU A 37 -12.95 -14.36 2.09
N MET A 38 -12.18 -14.15 1.03
CA MET A 38 -12.71 -13.90 -0.32
C MET A 38 -13.59 -15.08 -0.78
N ARG A 39 -13.11 -16.31 -0.59
CA ARG A 39 -13.89 -17.52 -0.89
C ARG A 39 -15.16 -17.59 -0.05
N ASN A 40 -15.08 -17.31 1.24
CA ASN A 40 -16.23 -17.33 2.15
C ASN A 40 -17.31 -16.33 1.72
N ARG A 41 -16.92 -15.12 1.31
CA ARG A 41 -17.87 -14.05 0.92
C ARG A 41 -18.49 -14.24 -0.45
N THR A 42 -17.74 -14.80 -1.36
CA THR A 42 -18.15 -14.87 -2.77
C THR A 42 -18.57 -16.28 -3.22
N ALA A 43 -18.25 -17.30 -2.44
CA ALA A 43 -18.39 -18.71 -2.80
C ALA A 43 -17.73 -19.05 -4.16
N ILE A 44 -16.71 -18.25 -4.57
CA ILE A 44 -16.06 -18.42 -5.86
C ILE A 44 -15.26 -19.72 -5.89
N ASP A 45 -15.37 -20.42 -7.03
CA ASP A 45 -14.48 -21.51 -7.37
C ASP A 45 -13.15 -20.94 -7.90
N PRO A 46 -12.02 -21.14 -7.19
CA PRO A 46 -10.73 -20.61 -7.64
C PRO A 46 -10.32 -21.03 -9.06
N SER A 47 -10.77 -22.20 -9.53
CA SER A 47 -10.48 -22.68 -10.88
C SER A 47 -11.08 -21.80 -11.99
N LYS A 48 -12.00 -20.90 -11.66
CA LYS A 48 -12.59 -19.92 -12.58
C LYS A 48 -11.78 -18.63 -12.65
N VAL A 49 -10.88 -18.37 -11.70
CA VAL A 49 -10.02 -17.20 -11.67
C VAL A 49 -8.92 -17.36 -12.73
N ASP A 50 -8.84 -16.40 -13.64
CA ASP A 50 -7.87 -16.46 -14.73
C ASP A 50 -6.45 -16.21 -14.21
N GLU A 51 -6.25 -15.24 -13.31
CA GLU A 51 -4.92 -14.96 -12.75
C GLU A 51 -5.05 -14.19 -11.41
N VAL A 52 -4.02 -14.33 -10.57
CA VAL A 52 -3.81 -13.51 -9.37
C VAL A 52 -2.68 -12.51 -9.65
N ILE A 53 -2.95 -11.20 -9.55
CA ILE A 53 -1.93 -10.16 -9.75
C ILE A 53 -1.79 -9.35 -8.46
N LEU A 54 -0.63 -9.42 -7.80
CA LEU A 54 -0.39 -8.73 -6.54
C LEU A 54 0.78 -7.75 -6.64
N GLY A 55 0.61 -6.58 -6.02
CA GLY A 55 1.69 -5.64 -5.77
C GLY A 55 2.50 -6.04 -4.56
N CYS A 56 3.83 -6.01 -4.69
CA CYS A 56 4.77 -6.16 -3.59
C CYS A 56 6.07 -5.45 -3.96
N VAL A 57 6.58 -4.57 -3.10
CA VAL A 57 7.81 -3.82 -3.36
C VAL A 57 9.03 -4.64 -2.94
N GLY A 58 9.05 -5.14 -1.73
CA GLY A 58 10.15 -5.91 -1.18
C GLY A 58 10.09 -7.39 -1.57
N GLN A 59 10.33 -7.72 -2.84
CA GLN A 59 10.22 -9.10 -3.37
C GLN A 59 11.42 -9.98 -3.00
N LEU A 60 11.73 -10.08 -1.71
CA LEU A 60 12.81 -10.91 -1.18
C LEU A 60 12.41 -11.57 0.15
N ASN A 61 13.18 -12.52 0.62
CA ASN A 61 12.94 -13.29 1.85
C ASN A 61 11.50 -13.80 1.91
N ASP A 62 10.74 -13.44 2.96
CA ASP A 62 9.35 -13.88 3.18
C ASP A 62 8.37 -13.38 2.10
N GLN A 63 8.76 -12.42 1.29
CA GLN A 63 7.96 -11.86 0.18
C GLN A 63 8.52 -12.21 -1.20
N GLY A 64 9.60 -13.01 -1.24
CA GLY A 64 10.22 -13.48 -2.48
C GLY A 64 9.46 -14.61 -3.17
N GLY A 65 10.06 -15.14 -4.23
CA GLY A 65 9.56 -16.34 -4.93
C GLY A 65 8.19 -16.16 -5.59
N ASN A 66 7.90 -14.99 -6.16
CA ASN A 66 6.60 -14.65 -6.75
C ASN A 66 5.46 -14.88 -5.74
N ILE A 67 5.38 -13.98 -4.76
CA ILE A 67 4.43 -14.14 -3.64
C ILE A 67 2.97 -14.25 -4.09
N ALA A 68 2.58 -13.66 -5.21
CA ALA A 68 1.23 -13.79 -5.76
C ALA A 68 0.89 -15.25 -6.07
N HIS A 69 1.80 -15.95 -6.75
CA HIS A 69 1.64 -17.36 -7.08
C HIS A 69 1.72 -18.25 -5.84
N THR A 70 2.78 -18.03 -5.05
CA THR A 70 3.02 -18.81 -3.83
C THR A 70 1.86 -18.73 -2.85
N ALA A 71 1.33 -17.52 -2.60
CA ALA A 71 0.23 -17.33 -1.65
C ALA A 71 -1.09 -17.92 -2.17
N ALA A 72 -1.38 -17.81 -3.47
CA ALA A 72 -2.55 -18.42 -4.07
C ALA A 72 -2.54 -19.95 -3.89
N LEU A 73 -1.45 -20.61 -4.25
CA LEU A 73 -1.30 -22.06 -4.06
C LEU A 73 -1.36 -22.46 -2.59
N TYR A 74 -0.68 -21.72 -1.71
CA TYR A 74 -0.68 -21.97 -0.28
C TYR A 74 -2.08 -21.83 0.35
N ALA A 75 -2.93 -20.97 -0.20
CA ALA A 75 -4.34 -20.84 0.17
C ALA A 75 -5.26 -21.86 -0.52
N GLY A 76 -4.74 -22.79 -1.31
CA GLY A 76 -5.52 -23.77 -2.07
C GLY A 76 -6.34 -23.13 -3.20
N TRP A 77 -5.78 -22.08 -3.83
CA TRP A 77 -6.36 -21.43 -5.01
C TRP A 77 -5.61 -21.88 -6.26
N GLU A 78 -6.10 -22.98 -6.83
CA GLU A 78 -5.62 -23.48 -8.12
C GLU A 78 -6.31 -22.72 -9.25
N THR A 79 -5.75 -21.57 -9.61
CA THR A 79 -6.27 -20.69 -10.66
C THR A 79 -5.88 -21.19 -12.06
N ARG A 80 -6.56 -20.72 -13.12
CA ARG A 80 -6.26 -21.09 -14.50
C ARG A 80 -4.86 -20.68 -14.94
N GLY A 81 -4.46 -19.47 -14.56
CA GLY A 81 -3.12 -18.92 -14.83
C GLY A 81 -2.23 -18.93 -13.60
N SER A 82 -0.95 -18.61 -13.79
CA SER A 82 -0.03 -18.41 -12.70
C SER A 82 -0.32 -17.08 -11.99
N GLY A 83 0.23 -16.90 -10.79
CA GLY A 83 0.24 -15.58 -10.15
C GLY A 83 1.33 -14.69 -10.73
N THR A 84 1.10 -13.37 -10.74
CA THR A 84 2.08 -12.35 -11.14
C THR A 84 2.30 -11.37 -9.99
N THR A 85 3.55 -11.16 -9.59
CA THR A 85 3.91 -10.13 -8.63
C THR A 85 4.52 -8.93 -9.35
N VAL A 86 3.97 -7.73 -9.10
CA VAL A 86 4.41 -6.48 -9.74
C VAL A 86 4.99 -5.51 -8.73
N ASN A 87 5.98 -4.73 -9.17
CA ASN A 87 6.57 -3.65 -8.41
C ASN A 87 6.52 -2.34 -9.23
N SER A 88 5.84 -1.36 -8.71
CA SER A 88 5.86 0.05 -9.10
C SER A 88 5.85 0.91 -7.83
N PHE A 89 6.68 0.55 -6.86
CA PHE A 89 6.77 1.16 -5.52
C PHE A 89 5.40 1.23 -4.81
N CYS A 90 5.08 2.35 -4.19
CA CYS A 90 3.83 2.53 -3.43
C CYS A 90 2.55 2.35 -4.26
N THR A 91 2.64 2.38 -5.60
CA THR A 91 1.51 2.19 -6.51
C THR A 91 1.32 0.75 -6.98
N SER A 92 2.13 -0.21 -6.51
CA SER A 92 2.15 -1.59 -7.02
C SER A 92 0.78 -2.26 -7.05
N SER A 93 -0.03 -2.14 -5.99
CA SER A 93 -1.37 -2.73 -5.96
C SER A 93 -2.36 -2.04 -6.92
N VAL A 94 -2.23 -0.72 -7.11
CA VAL A 94 -3.03 0.01 -8.12
C VAL A 94 -2.62 -0.42 -9.52
N THR A 95 -1.32 -0.61 -9.76
CA THR A 95 -0.80 -1.16 -11.03
C THR A 95 -1.35 -2.56 -11.29
N ALA A 96 -1.39 -3.44 -10.27
CA ALA A 96 -2.02 -4.75 -10.39
C ALA A 96 -3.50 -4.66 -10.82
N CYS A 97 -4.27 -3.74 -10.21
CA CYS A 97 -5.66 -3.48 -10.60
C CYS A 97 -5.78 -2.99 -12.05
N SER A 98 -4.90 -2.05 -12.45
CA SER A 98 -4.89 -1.50 -13.82
C SER A 98 -4.55 -2.59 -14.86
N MET A 99 -3.58 -3.45 -14.54
CA MET A 99 -3.21 -4.57 -15.42
C MET A 99 -4.37 -5.56 -15.62
N ALA A 100 -5.02 -5.97 -14.53
CA ALA A 100 -6.18 -6.85 -14.60
C ALA A 100 -7.35 -6.20 -15.37
N ALA A 101 -7.61 -4.91 -15.12
CA ALA A 101 -8.64 -4.17 -15.84
C ALA A 101 -8.35 -4.11 -17.35
N ALA A 102 -7.09 -3.86 -17.74
CA ALA A 102 -6.68 -3.88 -19.15
C ALA A 102 -6.83 -5.28 -19.77
N LYS A 103 -6.46 -6.33 -19.05
CA LYS A 103 -6.65 -7.74 -19.51
C LYS A 103 -8.12 -8.08 -19.71
N LEU A 104 -8.99 -7.70 -18.75
CA LEU A 104 -10.45 -7.88 -18.87
C LEU A 104 -11.02 -7.15 -20.10
N LEU A 105 -10.63 -5.89 -20.31
CA LEU A 105 -11.08 -5.08 -21.46
C LEU A 105 -10.58 -5.63 -22.80
N SER A 106 -9.40 -6.26 -22.82
CA SER A 106 -8.84 -6.87 -24.03
C SER A 106 -9.30 -8.31 -24.28
N GLY A 107 -10.17 -8.87 -23.43
CA GLY A 107 -10.67 -10.23 -23.56
C GLY A 107 -9.66 -11.32 -23.17
N GLN A 108 -8.63 -10.98 -22.38
CA GLN A 108 -7.64 -11.94 -21.87
C GLN A 108 -8.10 -12.56 -20.53
N GLY A 109 -9.32 -12.99 -20.46
CA GLY A 109 -9.95 -13.56 -19.27
C GLY A 109 -11.14 -12.73 -18.80
N GLU A 110 -11.81 -13.21 -17.75
CA GLU A 110 -13.08 -12.68 -17.27
C GLU A 110 -13.14 -12.45 -15.77
N LEU A 111 -12.15 -13.02 -15.01
CA LEU A 111 -12.15 -12.99 -13.54
C LEU A 111 -10.72 -12.96 -12.99
N TYR A 112 -10.40 -11.92 -12.24
CA TYR A 112 -9.06 -11.69 -11.67
C TYR A 112 -9.13 -11.41 -10.17
N VAL A 113 -8.17 -11.94 -9.42
CA VAL A 113 -7.88 -11.49 -8.06
C VAL A 113 -6.70 -10.53 -8.13
N VAL A 114 -6.86 -9.34 -7.56
CA VAL A 114 -5.83 -8.30 -7.52
C VAL A 114 -5.65 -7.79 -6.10
N GLY A 115 -4.53 -7.15 -5.82
CA GLY A 115 -4.27 -6.55 -4.51
C GLY A 115 -2.79 -6.40 -4.23
N GLY A 116 -2.38 -6.69 -3.01
CA GLY A 116 -0.97 -6.67 -2.65
C GLY A 116 -0.72 -6.95 -1.18
N VAL A 117 0.55 -7.09 -0.87
CA VAL A 117 1.06 -7.32 0.48
C VAL A 117 2.39 -6.59 0.66
N GLU A 118 2.59 -6.02 1.84
CA GLU A 118 3.88 -5.55 2.30
C GLU A 118 3.98 -5.78 3.81
N SER A 119 5.05 -6.42 4.26
CA SER A 119 5.35 -6.62 5.68
C SER A 119 6.68 -5.96 6.00
N MET A 120 6.63 -4.66 6.27
CA MET A 120 7.82 -3.84 6.51
C MET A 120 8.49 -4.16 7.85
N SER A 121 7.80 -4.88 8.75
CA SER A 121 8.39 -5.38 10.00
C SER A 121 9.32 -6.57 9.78
N ARG A 122 9.08 -7.38 8.70
CA ARG A 122 9.82 -8.59 8.36
C ARG A 122 10.78 -8.38 7.20
N VAL A 123 10.38 -7.57 6.23
CA VAL A 123 11.18 -7.17 5.08
C VAL A 123 11.29 -5.63 5.11
N PRO A 124 12.28 -5.08 5.81
CA PRO A 124 12.45 -3.63 5.92
C PRO A 124 12.58 -2.94 4.57
N ILE A 125 12.17 -1.68 4.50
CA ILE A 125 12.31 -0.86 3.30
C ILE A 125 13.78 -0.86 2.81
N LEU A 126 13.98 -0.87 1.49
CA LEU A 126 15.30 -0.92 0.82
C LEU A 126 16.12 -2.19 1.08
N SER A 127 15.51 -3.26 1.62
CA SER A 127 16.22 -4.54 1.83
C SER A 127 16.68 -5.19 0.52
N ASP A 128 16.07 -4.83 -0.62
CA ASP A 128 16.44 -5.30 -1.96
C ASP A 128 17.75 -4.71 -2.48
N ARG A 129 18.27 -3.65 -1.82
CA ARG A 129 19.51 -2.98 -2.19
C ARG A 129 19.58 -2.61 -3.68
N GLY A 130 18.48 -2.14 -4.23
CA GLY A 130 18.40 -1.74 -5.63
C GLY A 130 19.47 -0.71 -6.02
N PRO A 131 19.97 -0.71 -7.27
CA PRO A 131 21.09 0.13 -7.70
C PRO A 131 20.79 1.63 -7.57
N LEU A 132 19.52 2.04 -7.60
CA LEU A 132 19.12 3.42 -7.35
C LEU A 132 19.61 3.94 -5.98
N PHE A 133 19.77 3.05 -4.99
CA PHE A 133 20.15 3.41 -3.62
C PHE A 133 21.57 3.02 -3.25
N THR A 134 22.19 2.14 -4.02
CA THR A 134 23.47 1.52 -3.63
C THR A 134 24.59 1.68 -4.65
N ASP A 135 24.28 2.08 -5.88
CA ASP A 135 25.24 2.27 -6.95
C ASP A 135 25.46 3.77 -7.22
N PRO A 136 26.66 4.33 -6.95
CA PRO A 136 26.94 5.75 -7.14
C PRO A 136 26.80 6.22 -8.60
N ASP A 137 27.10 5.35 -9.57
CA ASP A 137 26.99 5.70 -10.99
C ASP A 137 25.53 5.83 -11.43
N VAL A 138 24.65 5.01 -10.87
CA VAL A 138 23.20 5.06 -11.10
C VAL A 138 22.58 6.24 -10.36
N SER A 139 22.87 6.39 -9.08
CA SER A 139 22.28 7.44 -8.24
C SER A 139 22.68 8.85 -8.65
N SER A 140 23.89 9.01 -9.23
CA SER A 140 24.33 10.31 -9.78
C SER A 140 23.55 10.74 -11.03
N LYS A 141 23.05 9.78 -11.81
CA LYS A 141 22.29 10.03 -13.06
C LYS A 141 20.78 10.05 -12.83
N VAL A 142 20.31 9.34 -11.83
CA VAL A 142 18.91 9.25 -11.44
C VAL A 142 18.83 9.64 -9.95
N PRO A 143 18.92 10.93 -9.63
CA PRO A 143 18.95 11.37 -8.25
C PRO A 143 17.65 11.00 -7.54
N PHE A 144 17.79 10.30 -6.43
CA PHE A 144 16.68 9.94 -5.57
C PHE A 144 16.63 10.90 -4.38
N ILE A 145 15.51 11.60 -4.24
CA ILE A 145 15.24 12.42 -3.06
C ILE A 145 14.31 11.62 -2.14
N PRO A 146 14.64 11.44 -0.84
CA PRO A 146 13.73 10.80 0.11
C PRO A 146 12.37 11.52 0.16
N ASN A 147 11.27 10.76 0.12
CA ASN A 147 9.91 11.32 0.06
C ASN A 147 9.63 12.36 1.15
N GLY A 148 10.20 12.20 2.34
CA GLY A 148 10.01 13.17 3.42
C GLY A 148 10.70 14.50 3.16
N VAL A 149 11.88 14.49 2.53
CA VAL A 149 12.57 15.72 2.09
C VAL A 149 11.79 16.39 0.96
N THR A 150 11.28 15.59 0.00
CA THR A 150 10.41 16.11 -1.08
C THR A 150 9.14 16.73 -0.51
N ALA A 151 8.53 16.13 0.52
CA ALA A 151 7.35 16.68 1.17
C ALA A 151 7.65 18.01 1.87
N ASP A 152 8.81 18.12 2.56
CA ASP A 152 9.28 19.35 3.16
C ASP A 152 9.54 20.45 2.10
N PHE A 153 10.18 20.08 1.00
CA PHE A 153 10.39 21.00 -0.14
C PHE A 153 9.06 21.54 -0.68
N ILE A 154 8.08 20.67 -0.95
CA ILE A 154 6.75 21.07 -1.45
C ILE A 154 6.04 21.96 -0.42
N ALA A 155 6.11 21.61 0.87
CA ALA A 155 5.52 22.42 1.93
C ALA A 155 6.13 23.82 1.97
N GLY A 156 7.46 23.94 1.88
CA GLY A 156 8.16 25.22 1.82
C GLY A 156 7.81 26.03 0.58
N GLN A 157 7.80 25.39 -0.60
CA GLN A 157 7.45 26.06 -1.88
C GLN A 157 6.00 26.58 -1.89
N GLN A 158 5.08 25.85 -1.26
CA GLN A 158 3.67 26.23 -1.16
C GLN A 158 3.36 27.13 0.05
N GLY A 159 4.34 27.38 0.91
CA GLY A 159 4.19 28.21 2.11
C GLY A 159 3.37 27.59 3.24
N TYR A 160 3.26 26.24 3.28
CA TYR A 160 2.58 25.56 4.37
C TYR A 160 3.40 25.61 5.65
N SER A 161 2.78 26.07 6.74
CA SER A 161 3.38 26.08 8.05
C SER A 161 3.35 24.69 8.69
N ARG A 162 4.19 24.51 9.70
CA ARG A 162 4.20 23.32 10.56
C ARG A 162 2.82 23.06 11.18
N GLU A 163 2.17 24.11 11.68
CA GLU A 163 0.87 24.03 12.32
C GLU A 163 -0.24 23.59 11.37
N GLU A 164 -0.21 24.02 10.10
CA GLU A 164 -1.16 23.59 9.08
C GLU A 164 -1.01 22.10 8.75
N LEU A 165 0.23 21.62 8.63
CA LEU A 165 0.52 20.20 8.42
C LEU A 165 0.07 19.34 9.62
N ASP A 166 0.31 19.80 10.83
CA ASP A 166 -0.10 19.11 12.07
C ASP A 166 -1.63 19.12 12.21
N ALA A 167 -2.31 20.22 11.87
CA ALA A 167 -3.76 20.31 11.87
C ALA A 167 -4.39 19.33 10.87
N TYR A 168 -3.81 19.21 9.67
CA TYR A 168 -4.26 18.26 8.66
C TYR A 168 -4.11 16.81 9.14
N ALA A 169 -2.96 16.47 9.72
CA ALA A 169 -2.70 15.14 10.26
C ALA A 169 -3.61 14.80 11.44
N ALA A 170 -3.82 15.73 12.37
CA ALA A 170 -4.74 15.57 13.49
C ALA A 170 -6.17 15.32 13.01
N ALA A 171 -6.65 16.11 12.06
CA ALA A 171 -7.96 15.91 11.44
C ALA A 171 -8.08 14.53 10.76
N SER A 172 -7.03 14.05 10.09
CA SER A 172 -6.98 12.73 9.47
C SER A 172 -7.12 11.61 10.49
N HIS A 173 -6.35 11.65 11.58
CA HIS A 173 -6.44 10.66 12.68
C HIS A 173 -7.82 10.65 13.33
N ASN A 174 -8.38 11.81 13.61
CA ASN A 174 -9.70 11.93 14.25
C ASN A 174 -10.83 11.43 13.33
N LYS A 175 -10.77 11.70 12.02
CA LYS A 175 -11.69 11.12 11.03
C LYS A 175 -11.59 9.61 10.97
N ALA A 176 -10.37 9.05 10.98
CA ALA A 176 -10.17 7.61 10.95
C ALA A 176 -10.68 6.94 12.24
N ALA A 177 -10.43 7.55 13.40
CA ALA A 177 -10.94 7.08 14.70
C ALA A 177 -12.46 7.05 14.73
N LEU A 178 -13.10 8.14 14.28
CA LEU A 178 -14.57 8.22 14.17
C LEU A 178 -15.15 7.17 13.21
N ALA A 179 -14.48 6.94 12.07
CA ALA A 179 -14.89 5.93 11.11
C ALA A 179 -14.78 4.51 11.68
N THR A 180 -13.75 4.24 12.48
CA THR A 180 -13.58 2.97 13.20
C THR A 180 -14.67 2.79 14.24
N GLU A 181 -14.93 3.80 15.08
CA GLU A 181 -15.97 3.78 16.10
C GLU A 181 -17.36 3.53 15.48
N LYS A 182 -17.68 4.22 14.39
CA LYS A 182 -18.94 4.03 13.65
C LYS A 182 -19.01 2.73 12.84
N GLY A 183 -17.94 1.95 12.79
CA GLY A 183 -17.89 0.68 12.08
C GLY A 183 -17.87 0.80 10.55
N TYR A 184 -17.49 1.94 9.99
CA TYR A 184 -17.48 2.14 8.53
C TYR A 184 -16.50 1.23 7.80
N PHE A 185 -15.46 0.72 8.49
CA PHE A 185 -14.51 -0.21 7.92
C PHE A 185 -14.89 -1.69 8.07
N LYS A 186 -15.91 -2.03 8.88
CA LYS A 186 -16.28 -3.43 9.21
C LYS A 186 -16.46 -4.32 7.98
N ARG A 187 -17.00 -3.76 6.90
CA ARG A 187 -17.21 -4.54 5.68
C ARG A 187 -15.91 -4.95 4.99
N SER A 188 -14.93 -4.06 4.97
CA SER A 188 -13.66 -4.32 4.26
C SER A 188 -12.60 -4.95 5.14
N LEU A 189 -12.65 -4.78 6.45
CA LEU A 189 -11.69 -5.34 7.40
C LEU A 189 -11.91 -6.82 7.64
N VAL A 190 -10.82 -7.58 7.59
CA VAL A 190 -10.75 -9.00 7.94
C VAL A 190 -9.79 -9.13 9.11
N PRO A 191 -10.25 -9.49 10.31
CA PRO A 191 -9.37 -9.69 11.46
C PRO A 191 -8.33 -10.78 11.20
N VAL A 192 -7.10 -10.53 11.62
CA VAL A 192 -6.02 -11.53 11.58
C VAL A 192 -6.07 -12.35 12.86
N LYS A 193 -6.03 -13.68 12.73
CA LYS A 193 -6.06 -14.64 13.83
C LYS A 193 -4.84 -15.55 13.81
N ASN A 194 -4.49 -16.10 14.97
CA ASN A 194 -3.50 -17.16 15.06
C ASN A 194 -4.13 -18.53 14.73
N GLU A 195 -3.32 -19.58 14.72
CA GLU A 195 -3.76 -20.97 14.46
C GLU A 195 -4.77 -21.50 15.49
N LEU A 196 -4.81 -20.92 16.68
CA LEU A 196 -5.76 -21.28 17.74
C LEU A 196 -7.10 -20.55 17.61
N GLY A 197 -7.20 -19.59 16.64
CA GLY A 197 -8.39 -18.78 16.42
C GLY A 197 -8.43 -17.48 17.22
N ASP A 198 -7.42 -17.18 18.04
CA ASP A 198 -7.35 -15.92 18.78
C ASP A 198 -7.07 -14.76 17.85
N VAL A 199 -7.77 -13.65 18.08
CA VAL A 199 -7.59 -12.44 17.28
C VAL A 199 -6.29 -11.73 17.66
N LEU A 200 -5.37 -11.62 16.70
CA LEU A 200 -4.12 -10.87 16.83
C LEU A 200 -4.32 -9.38 16.56
N LEU A 201 -5.14 -9.05 15.57
CA LEU A 201 -5.45 -7.68 15.21
C LEU A 201 -6.81 -7.60 14.52
N SER A 202 -7.68 -6.69 14.98
CA SER A 202 -9.03 -6.44 14.42
C SER A 202 -9.19 -5.05 13.80
N ASP A 203 -8.36 -4.09 14.21
CA ASP A 203 -8.45 -2.70 13.83
C ASP A 203 -7.07 -2.13 13.46
N ASP A 204 -7.03 -1.03 12.70
CA ASP A 204 -5.77 -0.40 12.28
C ASP A 204 -4.99 0.12 13.49
N GLU A 205 -3.77 -0.41 13.71
CA GLU A 205 -2.95 -0.16 14.92
C GLU A 205 -2.41 1.29 14.99
N LEU A 206 -2.32 1.99 13.85
CA LEU A 206 -1.67 3.30 13.78
C LEU A 206 -2.62 4.49 13.93
N ILE A 207 -3.92 4.27 14.04
CA ILE A 207 -4.88 5.35 14.29
C ILE A 207 -4.66 5.87 15.71
N ARG A 208 -4.52 7.20 15.85
CA ARG A 208 -4.29 7.88 17.14
C ARG A 208 -5.47 8.78 17.46
N PRO A 209 -6.49 8.28 18.16
CA PRO A 209 -7.62 9.08 18.59
C PRO A 209 -7.15 10.25 19.48
N GLY A 210 -7.78 11.41 19.36
CA GLY A 210 -7.43 12.59 20.14
C GLY A 210 -6.13 13.28 19.73
N SER A 211 -5.59 12.99 18.55
CA SER A 211 -4.47 13.74 17.99
C SER A 211 -4.81 15.24 17.89
N SER A 212 -3.88 16.10 18.28
CA SER A 212 -4.03 17.55 18.22
C SER A 212 -2.71 18.22 17.83
N ILE A 213 -2.78 19.49 17.43
CA ILE A 213 -1.60 20.30 17.09
C ILE A 213 -0.65 20.36 18.30
N GLU A 214 -1.18 20.57 19.51
CA GLU A 214 -0.39 20.65 20.75
C GLU A 214 0.35 19.34 21.06
N SER A 215 -0.26 18.18 20.77
CA SER A 215 0.39 16.88 20.95
C SER A 215 1.52 16.66 19.95
N MET A 216 1.40 17.21 18.74
CA MET A 216 2.39 17.08 17.67
C MET A 216 3.50 18.13 17.73
N ALA A 217 3.25 19.31 18.32
CA ALA A 217 4.22 20.42 18.42
C ALA A 217 5.54 20.02 19.09
N ARG A 218 5.54 18.97 19.92
CA ARG A 218 6.72 18.47 20.65
C ARG A 218 7.60 17.52 19.80
N LEU A 219 7.14 17.14 18.62
CA LEU A 219 7.86 16.18 17.77
C LEU A 219 8.88 16.92 16.91
N ASN A 220 10.11 16.43 16.92
CA ASN A 220 11.18 16.99 16.09
C ASN A 220 11.01 16.58 14.63
N PRO A 221 11.41 17.43 13.66
CA PRO A 221 11.49 17.07 12.25
C PRO A 221 12.30 15.77 12.04
N SER A 222 11.85 14.93 11.13
CA SER A 222 12.47 13.60 10.89
C SER A 222 13.43 13.59 9.72
N PHE A 223 13.33 14.58 8.82
CA PHE A 223 14.03 14.51 7.53
C PHE A 223 15.16 15.52 7.38
N GLU A 224 15.36 16.41 8.34
CA GLU A 224 16.45 17.40 8.35
C GLU A 224 17.84 16.76 8.15
N ALA A 225 18.12 15.67 8.89
CA ALA A 225 19.39 14.96 8.77
C ALA A 225 19.57 14.28 7.39
N LEU A 226 18.49 13.85 6.76
CA LEU A 226 18.53 13.30 5.39
C LEU A 226 18.69 14.40 4.34
N GLY A 227 18.04 15.54 4.54
CA GLY A 227 18.19 16.73 3.71
C GLY A 227 19.66 17.20 3.69
N ALA A 228 20.25 17.34 4.87
CA ALA A 228 21.65 17.74 5.04
C ALA A 228 22.69 16.78 4.42
N GLN A 229 22.31 15.54 4.06
CA GLN A 229 23.16 14.59 3.35
C GLN A 229 23.26 14.85 1.83
N GLY A 230 22.79 16.02 1.36
CA GLY A 230 22.91 16.48 -0.01
C GLY A 230 21.58 16.63 -0.77
N SER A 231 20.47 16.14 -0.21
CA SER A 231 19.15 16.27 -0.87
C SER A 231 18.69 17.73 -0.93
N ASP A 232 18.91 18.50 0.12
CA ASP A 232 18.56 19.93 0.16
C ASP A 232 19.38 20.73 -0.81
N GLU A 233 20.69 20.50 -0.88
CA GLU A 233 21.59 21.15 -1.85
C GLU A 233 21.15 20.85 -3.29
N LEU A 234 20.81 19.59 -3.57
CA LEU A 234 20.37 19.16 -4.90
C LEU A 234 19.06 19.84 -5.30
N LEU A 235 18.11 19.93 -4.38
CA LEU A 235 16.82 20.59 -4.63
C LEU A 235 16.99 22.10 -4.81
N CYS A 236 17.72 22.79 -3.95
CA CYS A 236 17.99 24.23 -4.09
C CYS A 236 18.76 24.56 -5.37
N LYS A 237 19.66 23.67 -5.82
CA LYS A 237 20.35 23.83 -7.09
C LYS A 237 19.42 23.65 -8.29
N SER A 238 18.45 22.75 -8.21
CA SER A 238 17.48 22.46 -9.28
C SER A 238 16.35 23.49 -9.33
N PHE A 239 16.04 24.13 -8.20
CA PHE A 239 15.02 25.16 -8.03
C PHE A 239 15.65 26.42 -7.42
N PRO A 240 16.32 27.26 -8.24
CA PRO A 240 17.09 28.42 -7.75
C PRO A 240 16.27 29.49 -7.00
N GLU A 241 14.94 29.43 -7.11
CA GLU A 241 14.03 30.29 -6.35
C GLU A 241 13.85 29.85 -4.89
N VAL A 242 14.37 28.68 -4.51
CA VAL A 242 14.28 28.12 -3.16
C VAL A 242 15.66 28.21 -2.50
N ASP A 243 15.80 29.13 -1.55
CA ASP A 243 17.06 29.33 -0.84
C ASP A 243 17.32 28.29 0.27
N HIS A 244 16.24 27.73 0.81
CA HIS A 244 16.30 26.84 1.96
C HIS A 244 15.02 25.98 2.03
N ILE A 245 15.15 24.73 2.51
CA ILE A 245 14.04 23.81 2.72
C ILE A 245 13.69 23.78 4.20
N PRO A 246 12.50 24.26 4.61
CA PRO A 246 12.04 24.16 5.99
C PRO A 246 11.59 22.71 6.28
N HIS A 247 12.21 22.07 7.28
CA HIS A 247 11.82 20.72 7.67
C HIS A 247 10.70 20.75 8.71
N HIS A 248 9.51 20.30 8.30
CA HIS A 248 8.28 20.30 9.10
C HIS A 248 7.72 18.92 9.36
N HIS A 249 8.04 17.93 8.49
CA HIS A 249 7.50 16.59 8.62
C HIS A 249 8.19 15.77 9.71
N HIS A 250 7.38 15.03 10.47
CA HIS A 250 7.78 14.21 11.61
C HIS A 250 6.84 13.00 11.76
N PRO A 251 7.11 12.03 12.69
CA PRO A 251 6.28 10.81 12.78
C PRO A 251 4.79 11.03 13.09
N GLY A 252 4.40 12.23 13.54
CA GLY A 252 3.00 12.59 13.84
C GLY A 252 2.20 12.96 12.60
N ASN A 253 2.84 13.60 11.61
CA ASN A 253 2.22 14.11 10.39
C ASN A 253 2.72 13.39 9.11
N SER A 254 3.43 12.28 9.26
CA SER A 254 3.92 11.44 8.15
C SER A 254 3.31 10.04 8.22
N PRO A 255 3.17 9.32 7.08
CA PRO A 255 2.73 7.94 7.08
C PRO A 255 3.75 7.05 7.80
N GLY A 256 3.25 6.14 8.64
CA GLY A 256 4.09 5.13 9.29
C GLY A 256 4.43 3.97 8.37
N MET A 257 5.56 3.30 8.64
CA MET A 257 5.83 1.98 8.08
C MET A 257 4.84 0.97 8.66
N VAL A 258 4.31 0.08 7.81
CA VAL A 258 3.22 -0.82 8.18
C VAL A 258 3.40 -2.22 7.60
N ASP A 259 2.73 -3.19 8.24
CA ASP A 259 2.41 -4.47 7.65
C ASP A 259 0.95 -4.43 7.20
N GLY A 260 0.68 -4.90 5.99
CA GLY A 260 -0.66 -4.89 5.43
C GLY A 260 -0.82 -5.79 4.22
N ALA A 261 -2.06 -6.22 3.96
CA ALA A 261 -2.44 -6.92 2.74
C ALA A 261 -3.87 -6.56 2.34
N SER A 262 -4.15 -6.63 1.05
CA SER A 262 -5.49 -6.43 0.49
C SER A 262 -5.72 -7.30 -0.73
N LEU A 263 -6.98 -7.70 -0.95
CA LEU A 263 -7.43 -8.36 -2.17
C LEU A 263 -8.72 -7.72 -2.68
N ALA A 264 -8.85 -7.68 -4.00
CA ALA A 264 -10.11 -7.37 -4.67
C ALA A 264 -10.37 -8.40 -5.78
N LEU A 265 -11.64 -8.72 -6.01
CA LEU A 265 -12.10 -9.57 -7.09
C LEU A 265 -12.66 -8.69 -8.19
N LEU A 266 -12.07 -8.77 -9.38
CA LEU A 266 -12.49 -8.03 -10.57
C LEU A 266 -13.06 -8.98 -11.61
N ALA A 267 -14.15 -8.58 -12.26
CA ALA A 267 -14.80 -9.40 -13.29
C ALA A 267 -15.34 -8.56 -14.45
N THR A 268 -15.59 -9.23 -15.59
CA THR A 268 -16.51 -8.71 -16.61
C THR A 268 -17.95 -8.74 -16.10
N GLY A 269 -18.83 -7.91 -16.65
CA GLY A 269 -20.25 -7.93 -16.26
C GLY A 269 -20.92 -9.26 -16.57
N GLU A 270 -20.54 -9.93 -17.66
CA GLU A 270 -21.05 -11.25 -18.05
C GLU A 270 -20.64 -12.32 -17.04
N MET A 271 -19.37 -12.35 -16.63
CA MET A 271 -18.87 -13.28 -15.63
C MET A 271 -19.54 -13.03 -14.27
N ALA A 272 -19.64 -11.78 -13.83
CA ALA A 272 -20.34 -11.44 -12.59
C ALA A 272 -21.78 -11.94 -12.58
N ALA A 273 -22.53 -11.72 -13.67
CA ALA A 273 -23.91 -12.18 -13.83
C ALA A 273 -24.00 -13.71 -13.83
N SER A 274 -23.12 -14.40 -14.57
CA SER A 274 -23.11 -15.86 -14.65
C SER A 274 -22.85 -16.56 -13.34
N LEU A 275 -22.08 -15.90 -12.45
CA LEU A 275 -21.76 -16.39 -11.10
C LEU A 275 -22.72 -15.89 -10.02
N GLY A 276 -23.69 -15.04 -10.39
CA GLY A 276 -24.61 -14.42 -9.43
C GLY A 276 -23.93 -13.50 -8.41
N LEU A 277 -22.76 -12.93 -8.78
CA LEU A 277 -21.96 -12.10 -7.90
C LEU A 277 -22.44 -10.64 -7.91
N PRO A 278 -22.55 -9.98 -6.74
CA PRO A 278 -22.99 -8.59 -6.66
C PRO A 278 -21.89 -7.66 -7.18
N VAL A 279 -22.26 -6.75 -8.08
CA VAL A 279 -21.37 -5.66 -8.51
C VAL A 279 -21.37 -4.56 -7.45
N ARG A 280 -20.17 -4.14 -6.99
CA ARG A 280 -19.96 -3.08 -6.00
C ARG A 280 -19.65 -1.74 -6.64
N ALA A 281 -18.84 -1.75 -7.69
CA ALA A 281 -18.42 -0.57 -8.41
C ALA A 281 -17.97 -0.95 -9.82
N GLU A 282 -17.98 0.01 -10.73
CA GLU A 282 -17.37 -0.10 -12.05
C GLU A 282 -16.04 0.66 -12.07
N ILE A 283 -15.01 0.08 -12.68
CA ILE A 283 -13.76 0.79 -12.96
C ILE A 283 -13.96 1.55 -14.27
N ILE A 284 -14.16 2.85 -14.16
CA ILE A 284 -14.44 3.73 -15.31
C ILE A 284 -13.17 4.25 -16.00
N GLY A 285 -12.00 4.11 -15.37
CA GLY A 285 -10.72 4.52 -15.95
C GLY A 285 -9.57 4.33 -14.99
N PHE A 286 -8.38 4.34 -15.56
CA PHE A 286 -7.12 4.35 -14.82
C PHE A 286 -6.09 5.16 -15.59
N SER A 287 -5.13 5.72 -14.88
CA SER A 287 -4.06 6.53 -15.46
C SER A 287 -2.78 6.31 -14.66
N ALA A 288 -1.67 6.24 -15.34
CA ALA A 288 -0.35 6.25 -14.74
C ALA A 288 0.48 7.35 -15.40
N LYS A 289 1.20 8.13 -14.59
CA LYS A 289 2.12 9.17 -15.05
C LYS A 289 3.44 9.00 -14.31
N SER A 290 4.52 9.32 -14.99
CA SER A 290 5.85 9.48 -14.42
C SER A 290 6.35 10.88 -14.77
N ALA A 291 7.04 11.52 -13.84
CA ALA A 291 7.77 12.76 -14.06
C ALA A 291 9.26 12.48 -13.94
N ALA A 292 10.12 13.39 -14.43
CA ALA A 292 11.54 13.33 -14.13
C ALA A 292 11.76 13.46 -12.60
N ALA A 293 12.88 12.93 -12.12
CA ALA A 293 13.14 12.81 -10.68
C ALA A 293 13.18 14.16 -9.94
N ILE A 294 13.30 15.27 -10.67
CA ILE A 294 13.43 16.63 -10.14
C ILE A 294 12.50 17.61 -10.93
N GLU A 295 11.36 17.17 -11.40
CA GLU A 295 10.33 18.00 -12.00
C GLU A 295 9.12 18.21 -11.10
#